data_fb18f08c92204d5c8af7da6efc821ac5
#
_entry.id   fb18f08c92204d5c8af7da6efc821ac5
#
_cell.length_a   1.000
_cell.length_b   1.000
_cell.length_c   1.000
_cell.angle_alpha   90.00
_cell.angle_beta   90.00
_cell.angle_gamma   90.00
#
_symmetry.space_group_name_H-M   'P 1'
#
loop_
_entity.id
_entity.type
_entity.pdbx_description
1 polymer ?
#
loop_
_entity_poly.entity_id
_entity_poly.type
_entity_poly.pdbx_seq_one_letter_code
_entity_poly.pdbx_strand_id
1 'polypeptide(L)' 'MLVYLFRGPGRVFGVTAAESGENLPSKFAPWTAFKSIELNRDVPTPGINPAECLDDIEKYGFHVTDAHVRITESLV' A
#
# COMPACT_ATOMS: atom_id res chain seq x y z
N MET A 1 10.37 -9.19 -1.62
CA MET A 1 10.46 -8.27 -0.45
C MET A 1 9.29 -8.49 0.50
N LEU A 2 9.56 -8.67 1.75
CA LEU A 2 8.50 -8.76 2.75
C LEU A 2 7.98 -7.36 3.05
N VAL A 3 6.69 -7.18 2.90
CA VAL A 3 6.04 -5.89 3.15
C VAL A 3 4.87 -6.07 4.11
N TYR A 4 4.48 -4.97 4.74
CA TYR A 4 3.41 -4.95 5.73
C TYR A 4 2.29 -4.07 5.22
N LEU A 5 1.07 -4.59 5.26
CA LEU A 5 -0.12 -3.89 4.80
C LEU A 5 -0.86 -3.30 5.98
N PHE A 6 -1.27 -2.05 5.83
CA PHE A 6 -2.04 -1.33 6.83
C PHE A 6 -3.31 -0.79 6.20
N ARG A 7 -4.34 -0.67 7.00
CA ARG A 7 -5.59 -0.04 6.59
C ARG A 7 -5.67 1.35 7.18
N GLY A 8 -6.00 2.31 6.32
CA GLY A 8 -6.38 3.64 6.76
C GLY A 8 -7.89 3.82 6.74
N PRO A 9 -8.37 5.01 7.01
CA PRO A 9 -9.80 5.32 6.95
C PRO A 9 -10.36 5.12 5.53
N GLY A 10 -11.60 4.71 5.46
CA GLY A 10 -12.23 4.47 4.17
C GLY A 10 -11.65 3.24 3.50
N ARG A 11 -11.19 3.40 2.26
CA ARG A 11 -10.64 2.29 1.47
C ARG A 11 -9.15 2.46 1.20
N VAL A 12 -8.49 3.23 2.03
CA VAL A 12 -7.07 3.49 1.86
C VAL A 12 -6.26 2.35 2.46
N PHE A 13 -5.24 1.91 1.72
CA PHE A 13 -4.29 0.89 2.18
C PHE A 13 -2.89 1.43 2.05
N GLY A 14 -2.07 1.15 3.04
CA GLY A 14 -0.66 1.48 3.00
C GLY A 14 0.19 0.22 2.96
N VAL A 15 1.27 0.25 2.18
CA VAL A 15 2.21 -0.85 2.08
C VAL A 15 3.59 -0.30 2.39
N THR A 16 4.29 -0.94 3.31
CA THR A 16 5.61 -0.47 3.74
C THR A 16 6.49 -1.64 4.13
N ALA A 17 7.80 -1.44 4.05
CA ALA A 17 8.76 -2.41 4.55
C ALA A 17 8.98 -2.27 6.06
N ALA A 18 8.47 -1.21 6.67
CA ALA A 18 8.58 -0.99 8.11
C ALA A 18 7.45 -1.71 8.84
N GLU A 19 7.80 -2.65 9.71
CA GLU A 19 6.83 -3.46 10.43
C GLU A 19 5.85 -2.61 11.25
N SER A 20 6.32 -1.52 11.83
CA SER A 20 5.49 -0.64 12.65
C SER A 20 4.60 0.28 11.82
N GLY A 21 4.89 0.44 10.53
CA GLY A 21 4.16 1.37 9.69
C GLY A 21 4.44 2.84 10.01
N GLU A 22 5.49 3.12 10.77
CA GLU A 22 5.79 4.47 11.25
C GLU A 22 6.06 5.48 10.14
N ASN A 23 6.48 5.00 8.97
CA ASN A 23 6.77 5.88 7.83
C ASN A 23 5.55 6.13 6.93
N LEU A 24 4.39 5.59 7.28
CA LEU A 24 3.18 5.85 6.51
C LEU A 24 2.69 7.27 6.74
N PRO A 25 2.08 7.90 5.70
CA PRO A 25 1.62 9.28 5.82
C PRO A 25 0.59 9.49 6.92
N SER A 26 0.83 10.47 7.78
CA SER A 26 -0.10 10.76 8.87
C SER A 26 -1.44 11.31 8.41
N LYS A 27 -1.50 11.87 7.21
CA LYS A 27 -2.77 12.41 6.70
C LYS A 27 -3.82 11.34 6.45
N PHE A 28 -3.41 10.07 6.38
CA PHE A 28 -4.33 8.95 6.24
C PHE A 28 -4.46 8.14 7.52
N ALA A 29 -3.92 8.64 8.63
CA ALA A 29 -4.03 7.97 9.92
C ALA A 29 -5.48 8.04 10.43
N PRO A 30 -5.90 7.13 11.32
CA PRO A 30 -5.07 6.11 11.93
C PRO A 30 -4.85 4.89 11.02
N TRP A 31 -3.67 4.32 11.11
CA TRP A 31 -3.32 3.11 10.37
C TRP A 31 -3.48 1.89 11.28
N THR A 32 -4.12 0.85 10.73
CA THR A 32 -4.32 -0.40 11.47
C THR A 32 -3.63 -1.52 10.72
N ALA A 33 -2.80 -2.26 11.41
CA ALA A 33 -2.09 -3.38 10.81
C ALA A 33 -3.09 -4.40 10.26
N PHE A 34 -2.87 -4.85 9.03
CA PHE A 34 -3.75 -5.80 8.36
C PHE A 34 -3.08 -7.15 8.19
N LYS A 35 -1.99 -7.21 7.42
CA LYS A 35 -1.23 -8.45 7.21
C LYS A 35 0.12 -8.13 6.61
N SER A 36 0.98 -9.14 6.55
CA SER A 36 2.25 -9.07 5.82
C SER A 36 2.18 -10.00 4.62
N ILE A 37 2.86 -9.64 3.56
CA ILE A 37 2.95 -10.47 2.35
C ILE A 37 4.36 -10.38 1.77
N GLU A 38 4.69 -11.38 0.96
CA GLU A 38 5.92 -11.36 0.17
C GLU A 38 5.58 -10.79 -1.20
N LEU A 39 6.21 -9.69 -1.55
CA LEU A 39 5.93 -8.97 -2.78
C LEU A 39 7.10 -9.13 -3.76
N ASN A 40 6.80 -9.60 -4.97
CA ASN A 40 7.78 -9.79 -6.04
C ASN A 40 7.27 -9.19 -7.34
N ARG A 41 8.15 -8.53 -8.08
CA ARG A 41 7.78 -7.86 -9.33
C ARG A 41 7.15 -8.81 -10.35
N ASP A 42 7.61 -10.05 -10.36
CA ASP A 42 7.20 -11.01 -11.39
C ASP A 42 6.00 -11.87 -10.97
N VAL A 43 5.51 -11.69 -9.75
CA VAL A 43 4.42 -12.49 -9.22
C VAL A 43 3.17 -11.62 -9.06
N PRO A 44 2.10 -11.92 -9.81
CA PRO A 44 0.86 -11.16 -9.67
C PRO A 44 0.31 -11.23 -8.25
N THR A 45 -0.13 -10.10 -7.75
CA THR A 45 -0.72 -10.01 -6.41
C THR A 45 -2.08 -9.31 -6.53
N PRO A 46 -3.17 -9.98 -6.14
CA PRO A 46 -4.50 -9.38 -6.27
C PRO A 46 -4.59 -8.03 -5.55
N GLY A 47 -5.11 -7.03 -6.25
CA GLY A 47 -5.32 -5.71 -5.68
C GLY A 47 -4.09 -4.83 -5.59
N ILE A 48 -2.93 -5.33 -5.97
CA ILE A 48 -1.66 -4.58 -5.89
C ILE A 48 -0.90 -4.75 -7.19
N ASN A 49 -0.31 -3.67 -7.69
CA ASN A 49 0.66 -3.73 -8.78
C ASN A 49 2.05 -3.88 -8.14
N PRO A 50 2.66 -5.06 -8.18
CA PRO A 50 3.91 -5.28 -7.46
C PRO A 50 5.05 -4.36 -7.89
N ALA A 51 5.22 -4.14 -9.19
CA ALA A 51 6.29 -3.29 -9.70
C ALA A 51 6.13 -1.85 -9.21
N GLU A 52 4.92 -1.30 -9.34
CA GLU A 52 4.64 0.06 -8.89
C GLU A 52 4.82 0.20 -7.38
N CYS A 53 4.30 -0.78 -6.64
CA CYS A 53 4.40 -0.77 -5.18
C CYS A 53 5.86 -0.81 -4.71
N LEU A 54 6.67 -1.69 -5.30
CA LEU A 54 8.07 -1.80 -4.94
C LEU A 54 8.86 -0.54 -5.31
N ASP A 55 8.54 0.06 -6.46
CA ASP A 55 9.18 1.30 -6.87
C ASP A 55 8.86 2.43 -5.88
N ASP A 56 7.61 2.52 -5.44
CA ASP A 56 7.21 3.53 -4.46
C ASP A 56 7.89 3.32 -3.12
N ILE A 57 7.99 2.07 -2.67
CA ILE A 57 8.67 1.75 -1.42
C ILE A 57 10.15 2.15 -1.50
N GLU A 58 10.79 1.85 -2.62
CA GLU A 58 12.20 2.20 -2.81
C GLU A 58 12.38 3.72 -2.84
N LYS A 59 11.47 4.43 -3.48
CA LYS A 59 11.59 5.86 -3.70
C LYS A 59 11.10 6.70 -2.51
N TYR A 60 10.00 6.29 -1.91
CA TYR A 60 9.35 7.07 -0.85
C TYR A 60 9.32 6.36 0.51
N GLY A 61 9.62 5.07 0.55
CA GLY A 61 9.53 4.27 1.77
C GLY A 61 8.19 3.59 1.97
N PHE A 62 7.19 3.94 1.15
CA PHE A 62 5.85 3.37 1.27
C PHE A 62 5.09 3.51 -0.04
N HIS A 63 3.99 2.75 -0.13
CA HIS A 63 3.03 2.87 -1.24
C HIS A 63 1.65 2.99 -0.63
N VAL A 64 0.86 3.94 -1.09
CA VAL A 64 -0.51 4.14 -0.63
C VAL A 64 -1.44 3.96 -1.82
N THR A 65 -2.47 3.15 -1.64
CA THR A 65 -3.47 2.93 -2.66
C THR A 65 -4.85 3.24 -2.10
N ASP A 66 -5.70 3.80 -2.95
CA ASP A 66 -7.07 4.14 -2.60
C ASP A 66 -8.00 3.55 -3.64
N ALA A 67 -8.62 2.44 -3.29
CA ALA A 67 -9.50 1.74 -4.22
C ALA A 67 -10.72 2.58 -4.60
N HIS A 68 -11.15 3.46 -3.70
CA HIS A 68 -12.28 4.34 -3.98
C HIS A 68 -11.95 5.35 -5.08
N VAL A 69 -10.77 5.96 -4.99
CA VAL A 69 -10.30 6.90 -6.01
C VAL A 69 -10.19 6.21 -7.35
N ARG A 70 -9.65 5.00 -7.36
CA ARG A 70 -9.52 4.23 -8.60
C ARG A 70 -10.88 3.98 -9.26
N ILE A 71 -11.88 3.62 -8.44
CA ILE A 71 -13.23 3.39 -8.95
C ILE A 71 -13.79 4.67 -9.54
N THR A 72 -13.60 5.78 -8.86
CA THR A 72 -14.06 7.08 -9.32
C THR A 72 -13.41 7.44 -10.65
N GLU A 73 -12.12 7.23 -10.77
CA GLU A 73 -11.40 7.51 -12.01
C GLU A 73 -11.93 6.68 -13.18
N SER A 74 -12.28 5.44 -12.94
CA SER A 74 -12.77 4.59 -14.02
C SER A 74 -14.16 4.98 -14.49
N LEU A 75 -14.89 5.76 -13.72
CA LEU A 75 -16.20 6.27 -14.12
C LEU A 75 -16.10 7.57 -14.91
N VAL A 76 -14.97 8.20 -14.87
CA VAL A 76 -14.72 9.41 -15.62
C VAL A 76 -14.11 9.10 -16.97
#